data_74adc16e06e8f5db41689233a986a9fc
#
_entry.id   74adc16e06e8f5db41689233a986a9fc
#
_cell.length_a   1.000
_cell.length_b   1.000
_cell.length_c   1.000
_cell.angle_alpha   90.00
_cell.angle_beta   90.00
_cell.angle_gamma   90.00
#
_symmetry.space_group_name_H-M   'P 1'
#
loop_
_entity.id
_entity.type
_entity.pdbx_description
1 polymer ?
#
loop_
_entity_poly.entity_id
_entity_poly.type
_entity_poly.pdbx_seq_one_letter_code
_entity_poly.pdbx_strand_id
1 'polypeptide(L)'
;MKNYQSKADTYRAKCGTEVKYIKQPDAIILKSQRDVVLSAGENNDCVVHAVAHAFEFGYHKAHSFCKDLFNREKGKGVFGFDKLGRLHSQKYTDFASKYLTRNTIKEVDSSNTYRVRCEWSGKVMNKKRNMTLKSFLKKYPEGRYIVGFYNHAIAVIDGVVVGNGKRDANRLRRPIEKAYRVS
;
A
#
# COMPACT_ATOMS: atom_id res chain seq x y z
N MET A 1 3.28 5.49 18.46
CA MET A 1 3.12 4.55 17.31
C MET A 1 2.13 3.46 17.68
N LYS A 2 1.19 3.14 16.81
CA LYS A 2 0.29 2.00 17.02
C LYS A 2 1.06 0.72 16.76
N ASN A 3 1.03 -0.19 17.71
CA ASN A 3 1.79 -1.44 17.59
C ASN A 3 1.01 -2.44 16.69
N TYR A 4 1.25 -2.37 15.39
CA TYR A 4 0.68 -3.32 14.44
C TYR A 4 1.20 -4.74 14.65
N GLN A 5 2.45 -4.88 15.13
CA GLN A 5 3.08 -6.18 15.36
C GLN A 5 2.37 -7.01 16.43
N SER A 6 1.92 -6.39 17.55
CA SER A 6 1.22 -7.09 18.64
C SER A 6 -0.20 -7.51 18.29
N LYS A 7 -0.79 -6.91 17.23
CA LYS A 7 -2.18 -7.20 16.79
C LYS A 7 -2.24 -8.05 15.54
N ALA A 8 -1.08 -8.35 14.95
CA ALA A 8 -1.02 -9.09 13.70
C ALA A 8 -1.13 -10.60 13.96
N ASP A 9 -2.01 -11.25 13.21
CA ASP A 9 -2.02 -12.68 13.08
C ASP A 9 -0.83 -13.15 12.23
N THR A 10 -0.34 -14.35 12.50
CA THR A 10 0.66 -15.01 11.68
C THR A 10 0.00 -16.03 10.77
N TYR A 11 0.33 -15.98 9.49
CA TYR A 11 -0.16 -16.92 8.48
C TYR A 11 0.99 -17.53 7.70
N ARG A 12 1.01 -18.84 7.61
CA ARG A 12 1.94 -19.55 6.74
C ARG A 12 1.37 -19.65 5.35
N ALA A 13 1.88 -18.83 4.44
CA ALA A 13 1.43 -18.80 3.05
C ALA A 13 1.74 -20.13 2.34
N LYS A 14 1.01 -20.46 1.27
CA LYS A 14 1.22 -21.69 0.46
C LYS A 14 2.65 -21.87 -0.05
N CYS A 15 3.43 -20.79 -0.14
CA CYS A 15 4.85 -20.85 -0.50
C CYS A 15 5.79 -21.12 0.69
N GLY A 16 5.27 -21.52 1.86
CA GLY A 16 6.04 -21.82 3.07
C GLY A 16 6.55 -20.61 3.86
N THR A 17 6.26 -19.39 3.41
CA THR A 17 6.69 -18.15 4.08
C THR A 17 5.69 -17.74 5.14
N GLU A 18 6.15 -17.42 6.34
CA GLU A 18 5.32 -16.81 7.37
C GLU A 18 5.15 -15.31 7.10
N VAL A 19 3.92 -14.83 7.26
CA VAL A 19 3.53 -13.45 7.04
C VAL A 19 2.65 -12.99 8.18
N LYS A 20 2.98 -11.86 8.74
CA LYS A 20 2.12 -11.15 9.68
C LYS A 20 1.11 -10.32 8.90
N TYR A 21 -0.16 -10.40 9.28
CA TYR A 21 -1.22 -9.66 8.62
C TYR A 21 -2.29 -9.18 9.60
N ILE A 22 -2.99 -8.12 9.21
CA ILE A 22 -4.22 -7.64 9.86
C ILE A 22 -5.26 -7.44 8.77
N LYS A 23 -6.48 -7.93 9.02
CA LYS A 23 -7.60 -7.69 8.12
C LYS A 23 -8.11 -6.26 8.28
N GLN A 24 -8.35 -5.59 7.16
CA GLN A 24 -9.20 -4.39 7.12
C GLN A 24 -10.68 -4.85 7.29
N PRO A 25 -11.51 -4.18 8.00
CA PRO A 25 -11.41 -2.98 8.81
C PRO A 25 -11.03 -3.21 10.29
N ASP A 26 -10.63 -4.43 10.70
CA ASP A 26 -10.28 -4.76 12.09
C ASP A 26 -9.08 -3.95 12.59
N ALA A 27 -8.40 -3.31 11.67
CA ALA A 27 -7.33 -2.41 11.97
C ALA A 27 -7.87 -1.04 12.44
N ILE A 28 -7.15 -0.45 13.34
CA ILE A 28 -7.42 0.71 14.20
C ILE A 28 -7.63 2.04 13.44
N ILE A 29 -8.18 2.03 12.23
CA ILE A 29 -8.44 3.27 11.48
C ILE A 29 -9.82 3.88 11.76
N LEU A 30 -10.71 3.10 12.34
CA LEU A 30 -12.04 3.57 12.72
C LEU A 30 -11.92 4.33 14.04
N LYS A 31 -11.58 5.62 13.97
CA LYS A 31 -11.30 6.50 15.11
C LYS A 31 -12.55 7.19 15.66
N SER A 32 -13.66 7.14 14.92
CA SER A 32 -14.90 7.82 15.26
C SER A 32 -16.10 7.03 14.76
N GLN A 33 -17.29 7.33 15.30
CA GLN A 33 -18.55 6.77 14.79
C GLN A 33 -18.76 7.10 13.30
N ARG A 34 -18.31 8.27 12.86
CA ARG A 34 -18.35 8.67 11.45
C ARG A 34 -17.50 7.78 10.56
N ASP A 35 -16.32 7.36 11.04
CA ASP A 35 -15.47 6.42 10.31
C ASP A 35 -16.17 5.07 10.13
N VAL A 36 -16.84 4.58 11.18
CA VAL A 36 -17.58 3.30 11.16
C VAL A 36 -18.71 3.36 10.13
N VAL A 37 -19.54 4.40 10.17
CA VAL A 37 -20.69 4.54 9.27
C VAL A 37 -20.25 4.67 7.81
N LEU A 38 -19.20 5.45 7.54
CA LEU A 38 -18.68 5.60 6.18
C LEU A 38 -18.09 4.31 5.66
N SER A 39 -17.28 3.61 6.47
CA SER A 39 -16.64 2.35 6.06
C SER A 39 -17.67 1.25 5.77
N ALA A 40 -18.75 1.17 6.55
CA ALA A 40 -19.80 0.18 6.37
C ALA A 40 -20.58 0.34 5.05
N GLY A 41 -20.66 1.55 4.51
CA GLY A 41 -21.39 1.84 3.27
C GLY A 41 -20.52 1.88 2.01
N GLU A 42 -19.24 1.54 2.08
CA GLU A 42 -18.28 1.68 0.99
C GLU A 42 -17.86 0.34 0.41
N ASN A 43 -17.64 0.36 -0.92
CA ASN A 43 -17.04 -0.73 -1.68
C ASN A 43 -15.82 -0.23 -2.48
N ASN A 44 -14.94 -1.12 -2.91
CA ASN A 44 -13.76 -0.78 -3.71
C ASN A 44 -12.84 0.27 -3.06
N ASP A 45 -12.74 0.26 -1.75
CA ASP A 45 -12.07 1.26 -0.92
C ASP A 45 -10.67 0.83 -0.43
N CYS A 46 -10.07 -0.17 -1.08
CA CYS A 46 -8.74 -0.69 -0.70
C CYS A 46 -7.66 0.41 -0.63
N VAL A 47 -7.71 1.41 -1.53
CA VAL A 47 -6.77 2.55 -1.50
C VAL A 47 -7.06 3.45 -0.31
N VAL A 48 -8.34 3.69 0.02
CA VAL A 48 -8.72 4.49 1.20
C VAL A 48 -8.17 3.86 2.47
N HIS A 49 -8.34 2.55 2.62
CA HIS A 49 -7.78 1.80 3.74
C HIS A 49 -6.25 1.86 3.76
N ALA A 50 -5.59 1.63 2.62
CA ALA A 50 -4.13 1.69 2.54
C ALA A 50 -3.59 3.07 2.94
N VAL A 51 -4.23 4.16 2.48
CA VAL A 51 -3.92 5.54 2.86
C VAL A 51 -4.17 5.76 4.35
N ALA A 52 -5.33 5.33 4.87
CA ALA A 52 -5.68 5.49 6.28
C ALA A 52 -4.64 4.87 7.21
N HIS A 53 -4.17 3.67 6.88
CA HIS A 53 -3.15 2.97 7.68
C HIS A 53 -1.76 3.61 7.53
N ALA A 54 -1.33 3.87 6.31
CA ALA A 54 0.01 4.37 6.05
C ALA A 54 0.23 5.79 6.63
N PHE A 55 -0.79 6.66 6.54
CA PHE A 55 -0.74 8.02 7.09
C PHE A 55 -1.28 8.13 8.52
N GLU A 56 -1.76 7.04 9.12
CA GLU A 56 -2.44 7.04 10.41
C GLU A 56 -3.66 7.98 10.45
N PHE A 57 -4.35 8.13 9.33
CA PHE A 57 -5.61 8.87 9.25
C PHE A 57 -6.76 8.06 9.85
N GLY A 58 -7.84 8.74 10.29
CA GLY A 58 -9.14 8.11 10.38
C GLY A 58 -9.68 7.83 8.98
N TYR A 59 -10.60 6.87 8.86
CA TYR A 59 -11.17 6.48 7.57
C TYR A 59 -11.78 7.67 6.81
N HIS A 60 -12.54 8.51 7.51
CA HIS A 60 -13.14 9.72 6.93
C HIS A 60 -12.09 10.65 6.30
N LYS A 61 -11.00 10.92 7.01
CA LYS A 61 -9.91 11.77 6.48
C LYS A 61 -9.23 11.15 5.27
N ALA A 62 -9.00 9.83 5.30
CA ALA A 62 -8.43 9.11 4.17
C ALA A 62 -9.38 9.09 2.95
N HIS A 63 -10.69 8.94 3.19
CA HIS A 63 -11.70 9.02 2.15
C HIS A 63 -11.71 10.41 1.47
N SER A 64 -11.69 11.49 2.27
CA SER A 64 -11.61 12.87 1.75
C SER A 64 -10.29 13.09 0.97
N PHE A 65 -9.17 12.57 1.48
CA PHE A 65 -7.89 12.60 0.77
C PHE A 65 -8.00 11.91 -0.61
N CYS A 66 -8.58 10.72 -0.67
CA CYS A 66 -8.74 9.99 -1.92
C CYS A 66 -9.71 10.69 -2.88
N LYS A 67 -10.78 11.31 -2.36
CA LYS A 67 -11.70 12.12 -3.16
C LYS A 67 -10.97 13.30 -3.80
N ASP A 68 -10.23 14.07 -3.02
CA ASP A 68 -9.57 15.28 -3.49
C ASP A 68 -8.39 14.97 -4.45
N LEU A 69 -7.56 13.94 -4.13
CA LEU A 69 -6.38 13.62 -4.94
C LEU A 69 -6.73 12.84 -6.22
N PHE A 70 -7.63 11.87 -6.11
CA PHE A 70 -7.94 10.93 -7.19
C PHE A 70 -9.27 11.21 -7.87
N ASN A 71 -10.04 12.17 -7.37
CA ASN A 71 -11.44 12.40 -7.77
C ASN A 71 -12.31 11.15 -7.55
N ARG A 72 -12.08 10.45 -6.43
CA ARG A 72 -12.77 9.21 -6.11
C ARG A 72 -14.22 9.48 -5.73
N GLU A 73 -15.14 8.79 -6.37
CA GLU A 73 -16.56 8.76 -6.01
C GLU A 73 -16.86 7.60 -5.06
N LYS A 74 -17.97 7.71 -4.32
CA LYS A 74 -18.48 6.67 -3.43
C LYS A 74 -18.69 5.35 -4.20
N GLY A 75 -18.26 4.23 -3.63
CA GLY A 75 -18.40 2.90 -4.22
C GLY A 75 -17.48 2.61 -5.41
N LYS A 76 -16.69 3.58 -5.89
CA LYS A 76 -15.77 3.40 -7.02
C LYS A 76 -14.33 3.23 -6.56
N GLY A 77 -13.54 2.52 -7.35
CA GLY A 77 -12.10 2.39 -7.15
C GLY A 77 -11.34 3.69 -7.44
N VAL A 78 -10.04 3.67 -7.20
CA VAL A 78 -9.14 4.80 -7.46
C VAL A 78 -8.42 4.59 -8.80
N PHE A 79 -8.44 5.62 -9.63
CA PHE A 79 -7.62 5.72 -10.84
C PHE A 79 -6.47 6.71 -10.64
N GLY A 80 -5.35 6.49 -11.31
CA GLY A 80 -4.20 7.39 -11.23
C GLY A 80 -3.44 7.28 -9.89
N PHE A 81 -3.22 6.07 -9.42
CA PHE A 81 -2.47 5.76 -8.20
C PHE A 81 -1.06 6.38 -8.18
N ASP A 82 -0.47 6.64 -9.36
CA ASP A 82 0.80 7.34 -9.53
C ASP A 82 0.78 8.80 -9.03
N LYS A 83 -0.39 9.41 -8.86
CA LYS A 83 -0.51 10.76 -8.27
C LYS A 83 0.08 10.84 -6.86
N LEU A 84 0.12 9.72 -6.12
CA LEU A 84 0.78 9.67 -4.81
C LEU A 84 2.26 10.06 -4.88
N GLY A 85 2.98 9.63 -5.91
CA GLY A 85 4.38 9.99 -6.10
C GLY A 85 4.61 11.44 -6.52
N ARG A 86 3.57 12.15 -6.92
CA ARG A 86 3.64 13.56 -7.39
C ARG A 86 3.28 14.59 -6.32
N LEU A 87 2.96 14.15 -5.09
CA LEU A 87 2.51 15.04 -4.01
C LEU A 87 3.56 16.09 -3.60
N HIS A 88 4.84 15.87 -3.94
CA HIS A 88 5.91 16.87 -3.71
C HIS A 88 6.03 17.92 -4.83
N SER A 89 5.29 17.78 -5.92
CA SER A 89 5.35 18.77 -6.99
C SER A 89 4.60 20.04 -6.60
N GLN A 90 5.04 21.20 -7.12
CA GLN A 90 4.42 22.50 -6.87
C GLN A 90 2.90 22.50 -7.08
N LYS A 91 2.42 21.70 -8.04
CA LYS A 91 0.99 21.55 -8.34
C LYS A 91 0.15 21.03 -7.17
N TYR A 92 0.75 20.31 -6.22
CA TYR A 92 0.05 19.68 -5.11
C TYR A 92 0.44 20.24 -3.74
N THR A 93 1.16 21.38 -3.70
CA THR A 93 1.65 21.96 -2.44
C THR A 93 0.50 22.28 -1.47
N ASP A 94 -0.55 22.94 -1.94
CA ASP A 94 -1.71 23.30 -1.10
C ASP A 94 -2.47 22.06 -0.63
N PHE A 95 -2.61 21.06 -1.53
CA PHE A 95 -3.20 19.79 -1.18
C PHE A 95 -2.35 19.07 -0.11
N ALA A 96 -1.05 19.01 -0.31
CA ALA A 96 -0.14 18.38 0.64
C ALA A 96 -0.17 19.07 2.01
N SER A 97 -0.22 20.40 2.06
CA SER A 97 -0.31 21.16 3.31
C SER A 97 -1.60 20.86 4.09
N LYS A 98 -2.73 20.70 3.38
CA LYS A 98 -4.02 20.35 4.00
C LYS A 98 -4.03 18.98 4.67
N TYR A 99 -3.36 17.98 4.09
CA TYR A 99 -3.43 16.59 4.53
C TYR A 99 -2.14 16.07 5.19
N LEU A 100 -0.98 16.54 4.72
CA LEU A 100 0.33 15.94 4.98
C LEU A 100 1.25 16.81 5.83
N THR A 101 0.72 17.52 6.82
CA THR A 101 1.44 18.53 7.63
C THR A 101 2.82 18.10 8.16
N ARG A 102 3.08 16.81 8.33
CA ARG A 102 4.37 16.27 8.79
C ARG A 102 4.79 14.98 8.08
N ASN A 103 3.96 14.44 7.19
CA ASN A 103 4.28 13.20 6.51
C ASN A 103 4.79 13.49 5.10
N THR A 104 5.90 12.87 4.74
CA THR A 104 6.38 12.85 3.36
C THR A 104 5.99 11.53 2.69
N ILE A 105 5.80 11.56 1.39
CA ILE A 105 5.57 10.36 0.61
C ILE A 105 6.60 10.28 -0.50
N LYS A 106 7.24 9.13 -0.65
CA LYS A 106 8.27 8.90 -1.66
C LYS A 106 8.05 7.56 -2.35
N GLU A 107 8.04 7.57 -3.68
CA GLU A 107 8.06 6.32 -4.43
C GLU A 107 9.34 5.54 -4.11
N VAL A 108 9.20 4.25 -3.84
CA VAL A 108 10.34 3.36 -3.58
C VAL A 108 10.50 2.37 -4.72
N ASP A 109 11.74 1.93 -4.94
CA ASP A 109 12.03 0.96 -5.99
C ASP A 109 11.35 -0.37 -5.71
N SER A 110 10.30 -0.64 -6.47
CA SER A 110 9.51 -1.88 -6.45
C SER A 110 9.91 -2.86 -7.55
N SER A 111 11.12 -2.74 -8.10
CA SER A 111 11.66 -3.63 -9.13
C SER A 111 12.82 -4.47 -8.63
N ASN A 112 12.98 -5.63 -9.25
CA ASN A 112 14.16 -6.50 -9.12
C ASN A 112 14.92 -6.51 -10.44
N THR A 113 16.23 -6.39 -10.36
CA THR A 113 17.13 -6.59 -11.51
C THR A 113 17.59 -8.04 -11.53
N TYR A 114 17.51 -8.68 -12.68
CA TYR A 114 18.00 -10.04 -12.88
C TYR A 114 18.79 -10.13 -14.18
N ARG A 115 19.78 -11.02 -14.21
CA ARG A 115 20.61 -11.27 -15.38
C ARG A 115 19.93 -12.29 -16.30
N VAL A 116 19.86 -11.99 -17.58
CA VAL A 116 19.39 -12.90 -18.62
C VAL A 116 20.47 -13.03 -19.67
N ARG A 117 20.83 -14.26 -20.00
CA ARG A 117 21.71 -14.54 -21.14
C ARG A 117 20.85 -14.58 -22.40
N CYS A 118 21.20 -13.77 -23.38
CA CYS A 118 20.55 -13.80 -24.69
C CYS A 118 20.96 -15.10 -25.41
N GLU A 119 20.01 -15.92 -25.76
CA GLU A 119 20.25 -17.21 -26.42
C GLU A 119 20.95 -17.05 -27.77
N TRP A 120 20.66 -15.98 -28.50
CA TRP A 120 21.23 -15.71 -29.82
C TRP A 120 22.64 -15.13 -29.80
N SER A 121 22.93 -14.23 -28.87
CA SER A 121 24.17 -13.46 -28.85
C SER A 121 25.12 -13.89 -27.72
N GLY A 122 24.66 -14.74 -26.81
CA GLY A 122 25.40 -15.11 -25.60
C GLY A 122 25.62 -13.95 -24.61
N LYS A 123 25.21 -12.72 -24.95
CA LYS A 123 25.41 -11.53 -24.10
C LYS A 123 24.53 -11.60 -22.86
N VAL A 124 25.11 -11.22 -21.73
CA VAL A 124 24.35 -11.07 -20.46
C VAL A 124 23.77 -9.67 -20.38
N MET A 125 22.46 -9.61 -20.21
CA MET A 125 21.72 -8.35 -20.07
C MET A 125 21.04 -8.28 -18.72
N ASN A 126 20.98 -7.08 -18.16
CA ASN A 126 20.20 -6.83 -16.95
C ASN A 126 18.76 -6.48 -17.36
N LYS A 127 17.81 -7.28 -16.92
CA LYS A 127 16.36 -6.99 -17.08
C LYS A 127 15.75 -6.63 -15.74
N LYS A 128 14.84 -5.67 -15.76
CA LYS A 128 14.01 -5.31 -14.58
C LYS A 128 12.65 -5.97 -14.68
N ARG A 129 12.14 -6.44 -13.57
CA ARG A 129 10.75 -6.87 -13.45
C ARG A 129 10.19 -6.42 -12.10
N ASN A 130 8.89 -6.26 -12.02
CA ASN A 130 8.21 -5.88 -10.80
C ASN A 130 8.51 -6.87 -9.67
N MET A 131 8.78 -6.31 -8.50
CA MET A 131 9.00 -7.08 -7.27
C MET A 131 7.71 -7.77 -6.85
N THR A 132 7.82 -8.95 -6.27
CA THR A 132 6.67 -9.60 -5.61
C THR A 132 6.50 -9.06 -4.20
N LEU A 133 5.30 -9.21 -3.62
CA LEU A 133 5.08 -8.82 -2.23
C LEU A 133 6.08 -9.51 -1.28
N LYS A 134 6.41 -10.79 -1.51
CA LYS A 134 7.44 -11.50 -0.72
C LYS A 134 8.80 -10.80 -0.76
N SER A 135 9.25 -10.44 -1.96
CA SER A 135 10.54 -9.76 -2.14
C SER A 135 10.52 -8.37 -1.53
N PHE A 136 9.36 -7.68 -1.61
CA PHE A 136 9.16 -6.37 -1.02
C PHE A 136 9.26 -6.40 0.51
N LEU A 137 8.55 -7.32 1.16
CA LEU A 137 8.61 -7.49 2.62
C LEU A 137 10.03 -7.82 3.11
N LYS A 138 10.81 -8.56 2.32
CA LYS A 138 12.21 -8.85 2.62
C LYS A 138 13.11 -7.62 2.46
N LYS A 139 12.87 -6.80 1.42
CA LYS A 139 13.69 -5.61 1.12
C LYS A 139 13.34 -4.43 2.04
N TYR A 140 12.08 -4.31 2.43
CA TYR A 140 11.53 -3.23 3.24
C TYR A 140 10.82 -3.77 4.48
N PRO A 141 11.55 -4.33 5.46
CA PRO A 141 10.96 -4.95 6.65
C PRO A 141 10.36 -3.92 7.62
N GLU A 142 10.81 -2.67 7.54
CA GLU A 142 10.41 -1.60 8.45
C GLU A 142 9.89 -0.39 7.69
N GLY A 143 9.02 0.39 8.33
CA GLY A 143 8.43 1.60 7.80
C GLY A 143 6.99 1.41 7.34
N ARG A 144 6.39 2.49 6.86
CA ARG A 144 5.00 2.53 6.43
C ARG A 144 4.94 2.69 4.92
N TYR A 145 4.20 1.80 4.26
CA TYR A 145 4.12 1.78 2.80
C TYR A 145 2.68 1.64 2.33
N ILE A 146 2.38 2.29 1.20
CA ILE A 146 1.21 2.01 0.38
C ILE A 146 1.70 1.21 -0.82
N VAL A 147 1.19 0.00 -0.99
CA VAL A 147 1.62 -0.93 -2.04
C VAL A 147 0.47 -1.18 -2.99
N GLY A 148 0.66 -0.81 -4.25
CA GLY A 148 -0.30 -0.97 -5.33
C GLY A 148 -0.02 -2.19 -6.20
N PHE A 149 -1.08 -2.91 -6.50
CA PHE A 149 -1.13 -4.03 -7.44
C PHE A 149 -2.17 -3.74 -8.52
N TYR A 150 -2.21 -4.52 -9.55
CA TYR A 150 -3.31 -4.47 -10.51
C TYR A 150 -4.66 -4.60 -9.78
N ASN A 151 -5.48 -3.57 -9.88
CA ASN A 151 -6.81 -3.45 -9.24
C ASN A 151 -6.85 -3.70 -7.72
N HIS A 152 -5.77 -3.40 -6.99
CA HIS A 152 -5.77 -3.54 -5.54
C HIS A 152 -4.66 -2.72 -4.89
N ALA A 153 -4.89 -2.28 -3.64
CA ALA A 153 -3.87 -1.66 -2.80
C ALA A 153 -3.96 -2.18 -1.36
N ILE A 154 -2.80 -2.23 -0.71
CA ILE A 154 -2.66 -2.59 0.70
C ILE A 154 -1.72 -1.60 1.39
N ALA A 155 -1.76 -1.54 2.72
CA ALA A 155 -0.67 -0.97 3.49
C ALA A 155 0.29 -2.09 3.95
N VAL A 156 1.56 -1.74 4.07
CA VAL A 156 2.57 -2.55 4.76
C VAL A 156 3.16 -1.67 5.85
N ILE A 157 3.04 -2.09 7.09
CA ILE A 157 3.47 -1.34 8.28
C ILE A 157 4.43 -2.22 9.07
N ASP A 158 5.71 -1.85 9.09
CA ASP A 158 6.76 -2.60 9.80
C ASP A 158 6.71 -4.12 9.47
N GLY A 159 6.60 -4.44 8.18
CA GLY A 159 6.52 -5.80 7.69
C GLY A 159 5.16 -6.49 7.85
N VAL A 160 4.18 -5.85 8.49
CA VAL A 160 2.81 -6.37 8.62
C VAL A 160 1.98 -5.99 7.40
N VAL A 161 1.35 -6.97 6.77
CA VAL A 161 0.42 -6.77 5.64
C VAL A 161 -0.94 -6.36 6.18
N VAL A 162 -1.39 -5.16 5.85
CA VAL A 162 -2.71 -4.64 6.24
C VAL A 162 -3.60 -4.55 5.00
N GLY A 163 -4.52 -5.50 4.87
CA GLY A 163 -5.33 -5.66 3.66
C GLY A 163 -6.54 -6.57 3.88
N ASN A 164 -6.88 -7.37 2.87
CA ASN A 164 -8.02 -8.31 2.92
C ASN A 164 -7.70 -9.59 3.72
N GLY A 165 -6.89 -9.48 4.76
CA GLY A 165 -6.56 -10.58 5.66
C GLY A 165 -5.77 -11.70 4.98
N LYS A 166 -6.13 -12.95 5.25
CA LYS A 166 -5.47 -14.15 4.70
C LYS A 166 -5.35 -14.15 3.17
N ARG A 167 -6.29 -13.50 2.48
CA ARG A 167 -6.25 -13.43 1.01
C ARG A 167 -5.00 -12.72 0.50
N ASP A 168 -4.64 -11.58 1.09
CA ASP A 168 -3.46 -10.82 0.68
C ASP A 168 -2.19 -11.47 1.23
N ALA A 169 -2.20 -11.96 2.46
CA ALA A 169 -1.09 -12.72 3.03
C ALA A 169 -0.73 -13.97 2.19
N ASN A 170 -1.71 -14.61 1.54
CA ASN A 170 -1.48 -15.77 0.68
C ASN A 170 -0.96 -15.38 -0.74
N ARG A 171 -1.12 -14.12 -1.15
CA ARG A 171 -0.73 -13.64 -2.49
C ARG A 171 0.69 -13.08 -2.57
N LEU A 172 1.62 -13.64 -1.83
CA LEU A 172 3.02 -13.18 -1.75
C LEU A 172 3.76 -13.13 -3.09
N ARG A 173 3.33 -13.91 -4.08
CA ARG A 173 3.91 -13.91 -5.42
C ARG A 173 3.32 -12.85 -6.35
N ARG A 174 2.31 -12.08 -5.88
CA ARG A 174 1.69 -11.03 -6.68
C ARG A 174 2.70 -9.94 -7.00
N PRO A 175 2.88 -9.54 -8.26
CA PRO A 175 3.79 -8.46 -8.64
C PRO A 175 3.23 -7.12 -8.17
N ILE A 176 4.11 -6.27 -7.66
CA ILE A 176 3.81 -4.91 -7.22
C ILE A 176 3.96 -4.00 -8.43
N GLU A 177 2.97 -3.16 -8.71
CA GLU A 177 3.08 -2.14 -9.75
C GLU A 177 3.83 -0.92 -9.25
N LYS A 178 3.45 -0.42 -8.08
CA LYS A 178 4.09 0.73 -7.43
C LYS A 178 4.03 0.60 -5.92
N ALA A 179 5.01 1.20 -5.25
CA ALA A 179 5.02 1.31 -3.80
C ALA A 179 5.51 2.69 -3.36
N TYR A 180 4.91 3.21 -2.30
CA TYR A 180 5.22 4.51 -1.73
C TYR A 180 5.49 4.38 -0.25
N ARG A 181 6.63 4.92 0.20
CA ARG A 181 6.95 5.05 1.62
C ARG A 181 6.33 6.33 2.16
N VAL A 182 5.73 6.22 3.34
CA VAL A 182 5.22 7.34 4.14
C VAL A 182 6.11 7.49 5.37
N SER A 183 6.64 8.65 5.59
CA SER A 183 7.53 8.98 6.72
C SER A 183 7.13 10.29 7.37
#